data_35b36c3396967fbafa2690b1cb52c8d6
#
_entry.id   35b36c3396967fbafa2690b1cb52c8d6
#
_cell.length_a   1.000
_cell.length_b   1.000
_cell.length_c   1.000
_cell.angle_alpha   90.00
_cell.angle_beta   90.00
_cell.angle_gamma   90.00
#
_symmetry.space_group_name_H-M   'P 1'
#
loop_
_entity.id
_entity.type
_entity.pdbx_description
1 polymer ?
#
loop_
_entity_poly.entity_id
_entity_poly.type
_entity_poly.pdbx_seq_one_letter_code
_entity_poly.pdbx_strand_id
1 'polypeptide(L)'
;SRVSRGLGDVYKRQALQFWKNEQRAGQIMKVAAERVKWSDDELDSKSDDLVDAFGSLYGALEEAAGDPDSLSNAGFSGDWTTTIVELAVENIVPESVKLKGSFHIEIWSSEGVAGIMKVLEKAEESASSADEVTLTCHYDGAPNYRVEIEGPDYNSAESAWEACVKAAESEMAAFDGKFAADRV
;
A
#
# COMPACT_ATOMS: atom_id res chain seq x y z
N SER A 1 -36.73 0.13 -22.56
CA SER A 1 -36.34 1.54 -22.38
C SER A 1 -34.84 1.73 -22.64
N ARG A 2 -34.45 2.92 -23.08
CA ARG A 2 -33.01 3.27 -23.35
C ARG A 2 -32.12 3.10 -22.12
N VAL A 3 -32.64 3.32 -20.93
CA VAL A 3 -31.91 3.23 -19.67
C VAL A 3 -31.56 1.80 -19.30
N SER A 4 -32.47 0.85 -19.55
CA SER A 4 -32.21 -0.55 -19.23
C SER A 4 -31.19 -1.22 -20.18
N ARG A 5 -31.11 -0.75 -21.43
CA ARG A 5 -30.08 -1.23 -22.38
C ARG A 5 -28.69 -0.73 -21.99
N GLY A 6 -28.57 0.54 -21.57
CA GLY A 6 -27.28 1.12 -21.11
C GLY A 6 -26.71 0.39 -19.90
N LEU A 7 -27.54 0.04 -18.92
CA LEU A 7 -27.15 -0.73 -17.74
C LEU A 7 -26.68 -2.15 -18.09
N GLY A 8 -27.39 -2.83 -19.02
CA GLY A 8 -26.99 -4.14 -19.51
C GLY A 8 -25.64 -4.13 -20.23
N ASP A 9 -25.35 -3.11 -21.03
CA ASP A 9 -24.09 -2.95 -21.75
C ASP A 9 -22.93 -2.63 -20.80
N VAL A 10 -23.14 -1.80 -19.78
CA VAL A 10 -22.16 -1.52 -18.72
C VAL A 10 -21.83 -2.80 -17.95
N TYR A 11 -22.84 -3.56 -17.55
CA TYR A 11 -22.65 -4.83 -16.84
C TYR A 11 -21.85 -5.84 -17.67
N LYS A 12 -22.15 -6.00 -18.95
CA LYS A 12 -21.41 -6.88 -19.86
C LYS A 12 -19.96 -6.47 -20.03
N ARG A 13 -19.68 -5.17 -20.13
CA ARG A 13 -18.30 -4.66 -20.22
C ARG A 13 -17.52 -4.93 -18.93
N GLN A 14 -18.14 -4.73 -17.77
CA GLN A 14 -17.54 -5.03 -16.48
C GLN A 14 -17.22 -6.51 -16.32
N ALA A 15 -18.16 -7.39 -16.70
CA ALA A 15 -17.95 -8.84 -16.66
C ALA A 15 -16.84 -9.29 -17.60
N LEU A 16 -16.74 -8.72 -18.81
CA LEU A 16 -15.69 -9.02 -19.76
C LEU A 16 -14.33 -8.54 -19.26
N GLN A 17 -14.27 -7.36 -18.65
CA GLN A 17 -13.02 -6.82 -18.07
C GLN A 17 -12.56 -7.67 -16.89
N PHE A 18 -13.48 -8.08 -16.02
CA PHE A 18 -13.19 -8.99 -14.93
C PHE A 18 -12.61 -10.31 -15.45
N TRP A 19 -13.23 -10.91 -16.46
CA TRP A 19 -12.73 -12.15 -17.06
C TRP A 19 -11.32 -12.00 -17.64
N LYS A 20 -11.06 -10.91 -18.38
CA LYS A 20 -9.72 -10.62 -18.93
C LYS A 20 -8.68 -10.45 -17.84
N ASN A 21 -9.02 -9.74 -16.77
CA ASN A 21 -8.16 -9.54 -15.63
C ASN A 21 -7.83 -10.85 -14.93
N GLU A 22 -8.82 -11.72 -14.72
CA GLU A 22 -8.61 -13.05 -14.13
C GLU A 22 -7.72 -13.94 -15.02
N GLN A 23 -7.88 -13.88 -16.34
CA GLN A 23 -7.00 -14.59 -17.28
C GLN A 23 -5.55 -14.11 -17.17
N ARG A 24 -5.36 -12.81 -17.11
CA ARG A 24 -4.03 -12.20 -16.92
C ARG A 24 -3.42 -12.60 -15.58
N ALA A 25 -4.19 -12.54 -14.51
CA ALA A 25 -3.77 -12.98 -13.19
C ALA A 25 -3.36 -14.46 -13.17
N GLY A 26 -4.12 -15.32 -13.83
CA GLY A 26 -3.78 -16.73 -13.99
C GLY A 26 -2.45 -16.97 -14.70
N GLN A 27 -2.13 -16.18 -15.72
CA GLN A 27 -0.84 -16.24 -16.41
C GLN A 27 0.32 -15.82 -15.51
N ILE A 28 0.13 -14.75 -14.73
CA ILE A 28 1.13 -14.28 -13.75
C ILE A 28 1.37 -15.35 -12.69
N MET A 29 0.32 -16.00 -12.19
CA MET A 29 0.43 -17.10 -11.22
C MET A 29 1.19 -18.31 -11.79
N LYS A 30 1.02 -18.62 -13.06
CA LYS A 30 1.80 -19.68 -13.73
C LYS A 30 3.29 -19.36 -13.76
N VAL A 31 3.65 -18.13 -14.08
CA VAL A 31 5.06 -17.68 -14.04
C VAL A 31 5.61 -17.75 -12.62
N ALA A 32 4.81 -17.35 -11.62
CA ALA A 32 5.20 -17.50 -10.22
C ALA A 32 5.44 -18.96 -9.83
N ALA A 33 4.55 -19.86 -10.23
CA ALA A 33 4.68 -21.30 -9.99
C ALA A 33 5.96 -21.89 -10.60
N GLU A 34 6.32 -21.46 -11.80
CA GLU A 34 7.59 -21.85 -12.43
C GLU A 34 8.81 -21.36 -11.63
N ARG A 35 8.79 -20.13 -11.15
CA ARG A 35 9.90 -19.55 -10.36
C ARG A 35 10.08 -20.24 -9.01
N VAL A 36 8.98 -20.55 -8.32
CA VAL A 36 9.00 -21.21 -6.99
C VAL A 36 8.92 -22.73 -7.07
N LYS A 37 8.81 -23.30 -8.29
CA LYS A 37 8.76 -24.73 -8.55
C LYS A 37 7.57 -25.45 -7.91
N TRP A 38 6.39 -24.84 -7.98
CA TRP A 38 5.16 -25.48 -7.56
C TRP A 38 4.67 -26.52 -8.56
N SER A 39 4.01 -27.56 -8.05
CA SER A 39 3.18 -28.45 -8.84
C SER A 39 1.88 -27.73 -9.26
N ASP A 40 1.15 -28.32 -10.22
CA ASP A 40 -0.15 -27.79 -10.64
C ASP A 40 -1.16 -27.77 -9.48
N ASP A 41 -1.13 -28.79 -8.61
CA ASP A 41 -1.99 -28.87 -7.43
C ASP A 41 -1.66 -27.76 -6.40
N GLU A 42 -0.38 -27.46 -6.19
CA GLU A 42 0.04 -26.35 -5.32
C GLU A 42 -0.36 -24.99 -5.89
N LEU A 43 -0.22 -24.81 -7.20
CA LEU A 43 -0.67 -23.59 -7.88
C LEU A 43 -2.17 -23.39 -7.72
N ASP A 44 -2.98 -24.42 -7.93
CA ASP A 44 -4.44 -24.36 -7.77
C ASP A 44 -4.83 -24.06 -6.34
N SER A 45 -4.20 -24.72 -5.37
CA SER A 45 -4.46 -24.50 -3.94
C SER A 45 -4.13 -23.08 -3.50
N LYS A 46 -2.97 -22.56 -3.92
CA LYS A 46 -2.58 -21.18 -3.60
C LYS A 46 -3.45 -20.14 -4.29
N SER A 47 -3.85 -20.41 -5.53
CA SER A 47 -4.77 -19.53 -6.25
C SER A 47 -6.14 -19.46 -5.57
N ASP A 48 -6.66 -20.57 -5.12
CA ASP A 48 -7.93 -20.64 -4.38
C ASP A 48 -7.84 -19.90 -3.05
N ASP A 49 -6.75 -20.07 -2.30
CA ASP A 49 -6.52 -19.36 -1.05
C ASP A 49 -6.48 -17.83 -1.25
N LEU A 50 -5.86 -17.36 -2.32
CA LEU A 50 -5.82 -15.93 -2.66
C LEU A 50 -7.19 -15.40 -3.06
N VAL A 51 -7.95 -16.15 -3.83
CA VAL A 51 -9.34 -15.80 -4.19
C VAL A 51 -10.22 -15.71 -2.95
N ASP A 52 -10.10 -16.67 -2.03
CA ASP A 52 -10.86 -16.66 -0.78
C ASP A 52 -10.53 -15.45 0.11
N ALA A 53 -9.27 -15.03 0.14
CA ALA A 53 -8.84 -13.90 0.94
C ALA A 53 -9.17 -12.53 0.33
N PHE A 54 -9.09 -12.40 -1.00
CA PHE A 54 -9.17 -11.10 -1.70
C PHE A 54 -10.39 -10.98 -2.65
N GLY A 55 -11.18 -12.01 -2.78
CA GLY A 55 -12.37 -12.04 -3.64
C GLY A 55 -12.11 -12.36 -5.11
N SER A 56 -10.91 -12.12 -5.62
CA SER A 56 -10.48 -12.49 -6.97
C SER A 56 -8.97 -12.64 -7.03
N LEU A 57 -8.48 -13.40 -8.01
CA LEU A 57 -7.04 -13.57 -8.19
C LEU A 57 -6.37 -12.26 -8.64
N TYR A 58 -6.98 -11.55 -9.58
CA TYR A 58 -6.51 -10.24 -10.02
C TYR A 58 -6.52 -9.24 -8.87
N GLY A 59 -7.55 -9.22 -8.03
CA GLY A 59 -7.65 -8.38 -6.85
C GLY A 59 -6.52 -8.64 -5.86
N ALA A 60 -6.14 -9.90 -5.65
CA ALA A 60 -5.00 -10.28 -4.81
C ALA A 60 -3.68 -9.71 -5.36
N LEU A 61 -3.45 -9.81 -6.67
CA LEU A 61 -2.25 -9.29 -7.31
C LEU A 61 -2.23 -7.76 -7.34
N GLU A 62 -3.37 -7.13 -7.54
CA GLU A 62 -3.50 -5.66 -7.50
C GLU A 62 -3.18 -5.10 -6.11
N GLU A 63 -3.71 -5.72 -5.06
CA GLU A 63 -3.36 -5.37 -3.67
C GLU A 63 -1.88 -5.58 -3.39
N ALA A 64 -1.30 -6.67 -3.84
CA ALA A 64 0.13 -6.95 -3.69
C ALA A 64 1.01 -5.93 -4.43
N ALA A 65 0.58 -5.45 -5.59
CA ALA A 65 1.29 -4.40 -6.33
C ALA A 65 1.26 -3.04 -5.64
N GLY A 66 0.15 -2.71 -4.98
CA GLY A 66 -0.03 -1.46 -4.25
C GLY A 66 0.59 -1.46 -2.85
N ASP A 67 0.49 -2.60 -2.15
CA ASP A 67 1.00 -2.80 -0.80
C ASP A 67 1.75 -4.14 -0.71
N PRO A 68 3.08 -4.13 -0.67
CA PRO A 68 3.88 -5.36 -0.55
C PRO A 68 3.58 -6.21 0.68
N ASP A 69 3.03 -5.60 1.73
CA ASP A 69 2.67 -6.31 2.97
C ASP A 69 1.25 -6.87 2.96
N SER A 70 0.48 -6.64 1.91
CA SER A 70 -0.93 -7.07 1.83
C SER A 70 -1.10 -8.59 2.00
N LEU A 71 -0.22 -9.38 1.42
CA LEU A 71 -0.23 -10.84 1.55
C LEU A 71 0.10 -11.28 2.98
N SER A 72 1.09 -10.66 3.59
CA SER A 72 1.44 -10.94 5.00
C SER A 72 0.30 -10.56 5.96
N ASN A 73 -0.34 -9.43 5.72
CA ASN A 73 -1.49 -8.97 6.50
C ASN A 73 -2.70 -9.91 6.36
N ALA A 74 -2.85 -10.57 5.22
CA ALA A 74 -3.87 -11.59 4.98
C ALA A 74 -3.51 -12.98 5.55
N GLY A 75 -2.34 -13.13 6.15
CA GLY A 75 -1.89 -14.38 6.78
C GLY A 75 -1.04 -15.28 5.89
N PHE A 76 -0.63 -14.82 4.72
CA PHE A 76 0.27 -15.56 3.83
C PHE A 76 1.73 -15.31 4.18
N SER A 77 2.54 -16.36 4.15
CA SER A 77 3.97 -16.29 4.45
C SER A 77 4.76 -17.26 3.58
N GLY A 78 6.04 -16.94 3.35
CA GLY A 78 6.95 -17.76 2.58
C GLY A 78 7.60 -16.99 1.43
N ASP A 79 8.64 -17.57 0.83
CA ASP A 79 9.40 -16.94 -0.26
C ASP A 79 8.55 -16.67 -1.52
N TRP A 80 7.49 -17.47 -1.71
CA TRP A 80 6.56 -17.30 -2.81
C TRP A 80 5.78 -15.98 -2.77
N THR A 81 5.53 -15.43 -1.58
CA THR A 81 4.86 -14.13 -1.43
C THR A 81 5.69 -13.00 -2.02
N THR A 82 7.00 -13.02 -1.82
CA THR A 82 7.94 -12.07 -2.43
C THR A 82 7.92 -12.16 -3.95
N THR A 83 7.93 -13.38 -4.49
CA THR A 83 7.86 -13.61 -5.95
C THR A 83 6.56 -13.07 -6.54
N ILE A 84 5.43 -13.28 -5.86
CA ILE A 84 4.13 -12.76 -6.30
C ILE A 84 4.10 -11.24 -6.26
N VAL A 85 4.62 -10.61 -5.22
CA VAL A 85 4.72 -9.15 -5.12
C VAL A 85 5.57 -8.58 -6.26
N GLU A 86 6.74 -9.16 -6.54
CA GLU A 86 7.60 -8.73 -7.64
C GLU A 86 6.89 -8.80 -9.00
N LEU A 87 6.24 -9.93 -9.29
CA LEU A 87 5.51 -10.12 -10.54
C LEU A 87 4.29 -9.19 -10.65
N ALA A 88 3.61 -8.94 -9.56
CA ALA A 88 2.49 -8.02 -9.52
C ALA A 88 2.94 -6.58 -9.82
N VAL A 89 4.01 -6.12 -9.19
CA VAL A 89 4.59 -4.78 -9.44
C VAL A 89 5.03 -4.62 -10.88
N GLU A 90 5.63 -5.66 -11.48
CA GLU A 90 6.09 -5.63 -12.88
C GLU A 90 4.94 -5.59 -13.90
N ASN A 91 3.82 -6.22 -13.61
CA ASN A 91 2.77 -6.50 -14.60
C ASN A 91 1.44 -5.79 -14.37
N ILE A 92 1.20 -5.27 -13.18
CA ILE A 92 -0.09 -4.68 -12.79
C ILE A 92 0.12 -3.26 -12.31
N VAL A 93 -0.72 -2.33 -12.81
CA VAL A 93 -0.81 -0.96 -12.29
C VAL A 93 -1.91 -0.96 -11.23
N PRO A 94 -1.59 -0.76 -9.94
CA PRO A 94 -2.57 -0.75 -8.88
C PRO A 94 -3.43 0.52 -8.93
N GLU A 95 -4.64 0.47 -8.35
CA GLU A 95 -5.50 1.66 -8.18
C GLU A 95 -4.89 2.66 -7.20
N SER A 96 -4.22 2.15 -6.18
CA SER A 96 -3.50 2.97 -5.21
C SER A 96 -2.23 2.27 -4.75
N VAL A 97 -1.27 3.06 -4.27
CA VAL A 97 -0.03 2.56 -3.66
C VAL A 97 0.07 3.05 -2.23
N LYS A 98 0.67 2.21 -1.39
CA LYS A 98 0.95 2.52 0.02
C LYS A 98 2.46 2.56 0.25
N LEU A 99 2.92 3.62 0.87
CA LEU A 99 4.27 3.72 1.41
C LEU A 99 4.20 3.69 2.93
N LYS A 100 5.16 3.02 3.53
CA LYS A 100 5.31 2.93 4.98
C LYS A 100 6.67 3.48 5.39
N GLY A 101 6.65 4.23 6.46
CA GLY A 101 7.86 4.75 7.08
C GLY A 101 7.68 4.83 8.58
N SER A 102 8.74 5.21 9.26
CA SER A 102 8.71 5.47 10.69
C SER A 102 9.40 6.78 11.01
N PHE A 103 8.85 7.50 11.99
CA PHE A 103 9.49 8.63 12.62
C PHE A 103 9.98 8.23 14.00
N HIS A 104 11.21 8.60 14.31
CA HIS A 104 11.75 8.57 15.66
C HIS A 104 11.77 9.99 16.19
N ILE A 105 10.91 10.30 17.16
CA ILE A 105 10.71 11.65 17.69
C ILE A 105 10.93 11.63 19.20
N GLU A 106 11.93 12.38 19.66
CA GLU A 106 12.22 12.61 21.06
C GLU A 106 12.20 14.12 21.31
N ILE A 107 11.39 14.57 22.27
CA ILE A 107 11.35 15.96 22.73
C ILE A 107 11.62 15.95 24.24
N TRP A 108 12.67 16.64 24.66
CA TRP A 108 13.17 16.60 26.05
C TRP A 108 12.63 17.72 26.93
N SER A 109 11.78 18.59 26.39
CA SER A 109 11.13 19.65 27.16
C SER A 109 9.89 19.15 27.90
N SER A 110 9.40 19.95 28.84
CA SER A 110 8.17 19.69 29.57
C SER A 110 6.92 19.65 28.69
N GLU A 111 7.01 20.15 27.46
CA GLU A 111 5.94 20.17 26.45
C GLU A 111 6.04 19.01 25.46
N GLY A 112 6.76 17.93 25.81
CA GLY A 112 7.10 16.84 24.91
C GLY A 112 5.94 16.25 24.14
N VAL A 113 4.83 15.92 24.82
CA VAL A 113 3.64 15.32 24.15
C VAL A 113 2.98 16.32 23.21
N ALA A 114 2.78 17.56 23.64
CA ALA A 114 2.19 18.60 22.80
C ALA A 114 3.09 18.92 21.59
N GLY A 115 4.40 18.93 21.77
CA GLY A 115 5.36 19.13 20.70
C GLY A 115 5.33 17.99 19.66
N ILE A 116 5.31 16.75 20.10
CA ILE A 116 5.16 15.57 19.22
C ILE A 116 3.86 15.64 18.42
N MET A 117 2.76 15.98 19.05
CA MET A 117 1.46 16.15 18.39
C MET A 117 1.53 17.20 17.28
N LYS A 118 2.18 18.35 17.53
CA LYS A 118 2.38 19.40 16.52
C LYS A 118 3.23 18.91 15.33
N VAL A 119 4.29 18.18 15.59
CA VAL A 119 5.16 17.62 14.54
C VAL A 119 4.36 16.68 13.63
N LEU A 120 3.57 15.78 14.21
CA LEU A 120 2.74 14.84 13.47
C LEU A 120 1.62 15.56 12.70
N GLU A 121 0.97 16.55 13.29
CA GLU A 121 -0.05 17.36 12.62
C GLU A 121 0.52 18.11 11.40
N LYS A 122 1.71 18.69 11.54
CA LYS A 122 2.37 19.38 10.42
C LYS A 122 2.77 18.41 9.30
N ALA A 123 3.21 17.21 9.64
CA ALA A 123 3.49 16.17 8.67
C ALA A 123 2.22 15.77 7.90
N GLU A 124 1.09 15.56 8.58
CA GLU A 124 -0.19 15.23 7.96
C GLU A 124 -0.73 16.38 7.09
N GLU A 125 -0.67 17.62 7.54
CA GLU A 125 -1.09 18.81 6.78
C GLU A 125 -0.29 18.98 5.48
N SER A 126 1.01 18.69 5.49
CA SER A 126 1.86 18.83 4.31
C SER A 126 1.47 17.87 3.18
N ALA A 127 1.00 16.69 3.54
CA ALA A 127 0.53 15.69 2.58
C ALA A 127 -0.88 15.97 2.06
N SER A 128 -1.76 16.56 2.87
CA SER A 128 -3.13 16.87 2.47
C SER A 128 -3.23 18.02 1.44
N SER A 129 -2.14 18.73 1.18
CA SER A 129 -2.06 19.70 0.09
C SER A 129 -1.95 19.08 -1.30
N ALA A 130 -1.62 17.79 -1.38
CA ALA A 130 -1.61 17.02 -2.63
C ALA A 130 -2.95 16.29 -2.80
N ASP A 131 -3.61 16.50 -3.94
CA ASP A 131 -4.86 15.81 -4.25
C ASP A 131 -4.65 14.29 -4.28
N GLU A 132 -5.61 13.53 -3.74
CA GLU A 132 -5.66 12.07 -3.74
C GLU A 132 -4.60 11.36 -2.89
N VAL A 133 -3.78 12.07 -2.14
CA VAL A 133 -2.82 11.49 -1.21
C VAL A 133 -3.33 11.60 0.22
N THR A 134 -3.33 10.48 0.95
CA THR A 134 -3.70 10.40 2.36
C THR A 134 -2.49 9.98 3.18
N LEU A 135 -2.16 10.75 4.22
CA LEU A 135 -1.10 10.43 5.16
C LEU A 135 -1.71 10.24 6.55
N THR A 136 -1.36 9.13 7.19
CA THR A 136 -1.81 8.81 8.55
C THR A 136 -0.61 8.44 9.41
N CYS A 137 -0.54 9.05 10.61
CA CYS A 137 0.48 8.73 11.60
C CYS A 137 -0.13 7.86 12.69
N HIS A 138 0.59 6.81 13.09
CA HIS A 138 0.19 5.88 14.14
C HIS A 138 1.22 5.84 15.26
N TYR A 139 0.76 5.75 16.49
CA TYR A 139 1.60 5.56 17.66
C TYR A 139 1.91 4.08 17.87
N ASP A 140 3.18 3.71 17.73
CA ASP A 140 3.65 2.34 17.95
C ASP A 140 4.44 2.17 19.27
N GLY A 141 4.41 3.18 20.12
CA GLY A 141 5.18 3.24 21.36
C GLY A 141 6.34 4.24 21.24
N ALA A 142 6.32 5.28 22.10
CA ALA A 142 7.37 6.30 22.08
C ALA A 142 8.77 5.66 22.19
N PRO A 143 9.77 6.11 21.44
CA PRO A 143 9.77 7.30 20.57
C PRO A 143 9.40 7.03 19.11
N ASN A 144 8.80 5.89 18.80
CA ASN A 144 8.56 5.45 17.43
C ASN A 144 7.12 5.70 16.99
N TYR A 145 6.96 6.28 15.80
CA TYR A 145 5.66 6.58 15.17
C TYR A 145 5.68 6.05 13.74
N ARG A 146 4.67 5.27 13.40
CA ARG A 146 4.51 4.72 12.06
C ARG A 146 3.78 5.72 11.18
N VAL A 147 4.26 5.89 9.95
CA VAL A 147 3.67 6.75 8.93
C VAL A 147 3.21 5.89 7.76
N GLU A 148 1.95 6.02 7.39
CA GLU A 148 1.36 5.36 6.22
C GLU A 148 0.90 6.42 5.23
N ILE A 149 1.32 6.28 3.97
CA ILE A 149 0.94 7.17 2.87
C ILE A 149 0.25 6.33 1.80
N GLU A 150 -0.94 6.74 1.40
CA GLU A 150 -1.68 6.15 0.31
C GLU A 150 -1.88 7.19 -0.79
N GLY A 151 -1.53 6.84 -2.02
CA GLY A 151 -1.63 7.73 -3.18
C GLY A 151 -1.92 6.97 -4.46
N PRO A 152 -2.22 7.70 -5.57
CA PRO A 152 -2.57 7.08 -6.84
C PRO A 152 -1.38 6.42 -7.54
N ASP A 153 -0.17 6.87 -7.26
CA ASP A 153 1.08 6.32 -7.80
C ASP A 153 2.25 6.52 -6.83
N TYR A 154 3.36 5.83 -7.10
CA TYR A 154 4.56 5.92 -6.26
C TYR A 154 5.18 7.31 -6.26
N ASN A 155 5.17 8.02 -7.38
CA ASN A 155 5.75 9.37 -7.46
C ASN A 155 5.00 10.34 -6.55
N SER A 156 3.68 10.33 -6.55
CA SER A 156 2.85 11.15 -5.66
C SER A 156 3.07 10.79 -4.18
N ALA A 157 3.12 9.49 -3.87
CA ALA A 157 3.35 9.02 -2.52
C ALA A 157 4.77 9.36 -2.02
N GLU A 158 5.81 9.23 -2.84
CA GLU A 158 7.17 9.62 -2.51
C GLU A 158 7.32 11.12 -2.30
N SER A 159 6.68 11.93 -3.14
CA SER A 159 6.65 13.39 -2.97
C SER A 159 5.99 13.79 -1.65
N ALA A 160 4.90 13.12 -1.26
CA ALA A 160 4.24 13.32 0.02
C ALA A 160 5.14 12.91 1.20
N TRP A 161 5.88 11.81 1.08
CA TRP A 161 6.86 11.39 2.07
C TRP A 161 7.95 12.44 2.30
N GLU A 162 8.56 12.92 1.22
CA GLU A 162 9.57 13.98 1.30
C GLU A 162 9.02 15.26 1.92
N ALA A 163 7.82 15.68 1.52
CA ALA A 163 7.15 16.84 2.08
C ALA A 163 6.87 16.71 3.58
N CYS A 164 6.38 15.53 4.02
CA CYS A 164 6.09 15.31 5.43
C CYS A 164 7.36 15.23 6.29
N VAL A 165 8.44 14.67 5.78
CA VAL A 165 9.74 14.65 6.46
C VAL A 165 10.27 16.08 6.64
N LYS A 166 10.25 16.90 5.60
CA LYS A 166 10.66 18.31 5.68
C LYS A 166 9.80 19.12 6.65
N ALA A 167 8.48 18.93 6.63
CA ALA A 167 7.57 19.60 7.55
C ALA A 167 7.83 19.21 9.00
N ALA A 168 8.05 17.92 9.26
CA ALA A 168 8.39 17.42 10.58
C ALA A 168 9.74 17.96 11.07
N GLU A 169 10.77 17.95 10.24
CA GLU A 169 12.09 18.51 10.57
C GLU A 169 12.01 20.01 10.89
N SER A 170 11.24 20.77 10.09
CA SER A 170 11.05 22.21 10.31
C SER A 170 10.36 22.50 11.63
N GLU A 171 9.35 21.72 12.00
CA GLU A 171 8.65 21.87 13.27
C GLU A 171 9.53 21.45 14.45
N MET A 172 10.35 20.40 14.29
CA MET A 172 11.30 19.94 15.31
C MET A 172 12.38 20.98 15.63
N ALA A 173 12.71 21.88 14.72
CA ALA A 173 13.66 22.96 14.96
C ALA A 173 13.23 23.91 16.10
N ALA A 174 11.94 23.96 16.43
CA ALA A 174 11.40 24.74 17.54
C ALA A 174 11.54 24.05 18.92
N PHE A 175 11.95 22.79 18.95
CA PHE A 175 12.07 21.97 20.17
C PHE A 175 13.46 21.42 20.36
N ASP A 176 13.86 21.25 21.64
CA ASP A 176 15.02 20.45 21.99
C ASP A 176 14.66 18.97 21.90
N GLY A 177 15.26 18.28 20.94
CA GLY A 177 14.96 16.88 20.74
C GLY A 177 15.73 16.24 19.60
N LYS A 178 15.33 15.04 19.26
CA LYS A 178 15.91 14.25 18.18
C LYS A 178 14.80 13.81 17.21
N PHE A 179 15.08 13.91 15.93
CA PHE A 179 14.22 13.45 14.87
C PHE A 179 15.01 12.59 13.87
N ALA A 180 14.45 11.44 13.53
CA ALA A 180 14.92 10.61 12.44
C ALA A 180 13.73 10.06 11.69
N ALA A 181 13.85 9.91 10.39
CA ALA A 181 12.82 9.33 9.53
C ALA A 181 13.44 8.22 8.70
N ASP A 182 12.82 7.06 8.73
CA ASP A 182 13.23 5.89 7.96
C ASP A 182 12.07 5.37 7.14
N ARG A 183 12.36 4.97 5.93
CA ARG A 183 11.41 4.32 5.04
C ARG A 183 11.55 2.80 5.13
N VAL A 184 10.44 2.12 5.26
CA VAL A 184 10.39 0.65 5.36
C VAL A 184 10.18 0.02 4.00
#